data_7c730b29127af51ed770c7f9de374d87
#
_entry.id   7c730b29127af51ed770c7f9de374d87
#
_cell.length_a   1.000
_cell.length_b   1.000
_cell.length_c   1.000
_cell.angle_alpha   90.00
_cell.angle_beta   90.00
_cell.angle_gamma   90.00
#
_symmetry.space_group_name_H-M   'P 1'
#
loop_
_entity.id
_entity.type
_entity.pdbx_description
1 polymer ?
#
loop_
_entity_poly.entity_id
_entity_poly.type
_entity_poly.pdbx_seq_one_letter_code
_entity_poly.pdbx_strand_id
1 'polypeptide(L)'
;MTSDVILKAEDLYFSYDGDQEEKALNGLSLEIRRGEKVAVMGSNGSGKSTFFLCCNGIHRPTSGRLYFNGREVTYDRRSLLELRSKVGIVFQDPDNQLFSASVFQEISFGILNLGVSADQARREVEEIIDYLEITPVRDKPSHALSGGQKKQVSIADILVMHPDLIILDEPAAALDPKHTAMVRKIVDRLTADGITVLMSTHDVNYAYEWADEVLLFHQGRLLSHGTPEAVFRQTDLLRTTNLEQPGVLRLFDNLQKEELLPHGLEIPRNLQQLERCLLDNLKPRTPGSPAL
;
A
#
# COMPACT_ATOMS: atom_id res chain seq x y z
N MET A 1 -15.81 1.10 -23.25
CA MET A 1 -14.52 0.55 -22.78
C MET A 1 -14.29 1.16 -21.42
N THR A 2 -14.39 0.41 -20.34
CA THR A 2 -14.02 0.87 -19.00
C THR A 2 -12.53 1.15 -19.02
N SER A 3 -12.13 2.38 -18.64
CA SER A 3 -10.72 2.73 -18.46
C SER A 3 -10.10 1.75 -17.47
N ASP A 4 -8.93 1.19 -17.80
CA ASP A 4 -8.15 0.34 -16.88
C ASP A 4 -7.63 1.14 -15.68
N VAL A 5 -7.66 2.47 -15.76
CA VAL A 5 -7.26 3.38 -14.69
C VAL A 5 -8.38 3.53 -13.66
N ILE A 6 -8.10 3.11 -12.42
CA ILE A 6 -9.03 3.24 -11.30
C ILE A 6 -8.93 4.60 -10.62
N LEU A 7 -7.71 5.12 -10.43
CA LEU A 7 -7.45 6.41 -9.80
C LEU A 7 -6.48 7.23 -10.66
N LYS A 8 -6.80 8.50 -10.90
CA LYS A 8 -5.93 9.44 -11.60
C LYS A 8 -5.86 10.75 -10.85
N ALA A 9 -4.65 11.23 -10.64
CA ALA A 9 -4.36 12.54 -10.08
C ALA A 9 -3.75 13.43 -11.18
N GLU A 10 -4.23 14.66 -11.31
CA GLU A 10 -3.72 15.67 -12.24
C GLU A 10 -3.36 16.94 -11.48
N ASP A 11 -2.07 17.25 -11.45
CA ASP A 11 -1.50 18.48 -10.86
C ASP A 11 -2.05 18.79 -9.46
N LEU A 12 -2.09 17.79 -8.57
CA LEU A 12 -2.61 17.96 -7.22
C LEU A 12 -1.67 18.82 -6.37
N TYR A 13 -2.25 19.84 -5.75
CA TYR A 13 -1.62 20.67 -4.73
C TYR A 13 -2.43 20.61 -3.45
N PHE A 14 -1.75 20.60 -2.31
CA PHE A 14 -2.39 20.68 -1.01
C PHE A 14 -1.48 21.32 0.03
N SER A 15 -2.06 22.20 0.87
CA SER A 15 -1.42 22.85 2.02
C SER A 15 -2.38 22.79 3.21
N TYR A 16 -1.87 22.50 4.42
CA TYR A 16 -2.72 22.34 5.62
C TYR A 16 -3.31 23.68 6.10
N ASP A 17 -2.52 24.73 6.14
CA ASP A 17 -2.91 26.03 6.73
C ASP A 17 -3.27 27.10 5.69
N GLY A 18 -3.49 26.71 4.44
CA GLY A 18 -3.66 27.65 3.33
C GLY A 18 -2.38 28.44 3.01
N ASP A 19 -1.28 28.11 3.67
CA ASP A 19 0.04 28.67 3.40
C ASP A 19 0.54 28.18 2.05
N GLN A 20 0.86 29.12 1.17
CA GLN A 20 1.37 28.79 -0.17
C GLN A 20 2.85 28.39 -0.14
N GLU A 21 3.55 28.62 0.97
CA GLU A 21 4.98 28.30 1.11
C GLU A 21 5.22 26.84 1.48
N GLU A 22 4.39 26.21 2.36
CA GLU A 22 4.50 24.81 2.73
C GLU A 22 3.44 23.94 2.04
N LYS A 23 3.81 23.36 0.90
CA LYS A 23 2.94 22.46 0.14
C LYS A 23 3.21 21.01 0.49
N ALA A 24 2.24 20.35 1.14
CA ALA A 24 2.29 18.94 1.40
C ALA A 24 2.14 18.08 0.14
N LEU A 25 1.40 18.58 -0.88
CA LEU A 25 1.43 18.11 -2.27
C LEU A 25 1.76 19.25 -3.20
N ASN A 26 2.65 19.02 -4.17
CA ASN A 26 3.22 20.05 -5.00
C ASN A 26 3.28 19.65 -6.49
N GLY A 27 2.11 19.66 -7.15
CA GLY A 27 1.96 19.30 -8.56
C GLY A 27 2.07 17.81 -8.81
N LEU A 28 1.43 17.00 -7.95
CA LEU A 28 1.45 15.54 -8.06
C LEU A 28 0.53 15.07 -9.18
N SER A 29 1.09 14.35 -10.16
CA SER A 29 0.34 13.72 -11.26
C SER A 29 0.73 12.25 -11.38
N LEU A 30 -0.27 11.35 -11.37
CA LEU A 30 -0.08 9.90 -11.51
C LEU A 30 -1.38 9.20 -11.92
N GLU A 31 -1.25 7.96 -12.38
CA GLU A 31 -2.36 7.05 -12.64
C GLU A 31 -2.11 5.71 -11.95
N ILE A 32 -3.17 5.08 -11.43
CA ILE A 32 -3.16 3.74 -10.82
C ILE A 32 -4.16 2.90 -11.59
N ARG A 33 -3.75 1.70 -11.99
CA ARG A 33 -4.62 0.78 -12.73
C ARG A 33 -5.34 -0.16 -11.78
N ARG A 34 -6.43 -0.69 -12.25
CA ARG A 34 -7.25 -1.65 -11.51
C ARG A 34 -6.49 -2.96 -11.27
N GLY A 35 -6.56 -3.47 -10.03
CA GLY A 35 -5.91 -4.72 -9.63
C GLY A 35 -4.41 -4.62 -9.40
N GLU A 36 -3.79 -3.44 -9.57
CA GLU A 36 -2.37 -3.25 -9.30
C GLU A 36 -2.05 -3.23 -7.80
N LYS A 37 -0.85 -3.73 -7.49
CA LYS A 37 -0.18 -3.63 -6.19
C LYS A 37 0.81 -2.47 -6.24
N VAL A 38 0.45 -1.36 -5.64
CA VAL A 38 1.24 -0.12 -5.71
C VAL A 38 1.88 0.18 -4.36
N ALA A 39 3.21 0.18 -4.31
CA ALA A 39 3.96 0.63 -3.15
C ALA A 39 4.26 2.12 -3.23
N VAL A 40 3.88 2.87 -2.20
CA VAL A 40 4.17 4.30 -2.06
C VAL A 40 5.30 4.48 -1.07
N MET A 41 6.43 4.98 -1.54
CA MET A 41 7.66 5.09 -0.79
C MET A 41 8.15 6.53 -0.71
N GLY A 42 8.99 6.82 0.28
CA GLY A 42 9.58 8.14 0.52
C GLY A 42 9.73 8.40 2.01
N SER A 43 10.53 9.40 2.37
CA SER A 43 10.78 9.81 3.76
C SER A 43 9.50 10.29 4.47
N ASN A 44 9.57 10.39 5.80
CA ASN A 44 8.50 11.03 6.58
C ASN A 44 8.34 12.48 6.12
N GLY A 45 7.10 12.96 6.04
CA GLY A 45 6.79 14.29 5.53
C GLY A 45 6.87 14.44 4.00
N SER A 46 7.10 13.36 3.24
CA SER A 46 7.16 13.44 1.77
C SER A 46 5.80 13.64 1.07
N GLY A 47 4.67 13.61 1.80
CA GLY A 47 3.33 13.83 1.27
C GLY A 47 2.48 12.57 1.06
N LYS A 48 2.98 11.36 1.38
CA LYS A 48 2.26 10.07 1.17
C LYS A 48 0.88 10.05 1.84
N SER A 49 0.82 10.26 3.16
CA SER A 49 -0.46 10.23 3.90
C SER A 49 -1.40 11.34 3.45
N THR A 50 -0.88 12.52 3.11
CA THR A 50 -1.69 13.62 2.54
C THR A 50 -2.30 13.21 1.20
N PHE A 51 -1.55 12.55 0.33
CA PHE A 51 -2.06 11.99 -0.92
C PHE A 51 -3.16 10.96 -0.65
N PHE A 52 -2.97 10.05 0.29
CA PHE A 52 -3.97 9.05 0.68
C PHE A 52 -5.28 9.69 1.16
N LEU A 53 -5.18 10.74 1.97
CA LEU A 53 -6.35 11.48 2.45
C LEU A 53 -7.07 12.24 1.33
N CYS A 54 -6.34 12.69 0.31
CA CYS A 54 -6.95 13.24 -0.90
C CYS A 54 -7.66 12.16 -1.73
N CYS A 55 -7.06 10.96 -1.88
CA CYS A 55 -7.65 9.85 -2.64
C CYS A 55 -8.99 9.37 -2.06
N ASN A 56 -9.15 9.40 -0.73
CA ASN A 56 -10.40 9.05 -0.04
C ASN A 56 -11.36 10.26 0.12
N GLY A 57 -10.97 11.46 -0.31
CA GLY A 57 -11.76 12.68 -0.19
C GLY A 57 -11.89 13.21 1.25
N ILE A 58 -11.02 12.79 2.19
CA ILE A 58 -10.90 13.42 3.51
C ILE A 58 -10.31 14.81 3.35
N HIS A 59 -9.26 14.94 2.51
CA HIS A 59 -8.73 16.23 2.13
C HIS A 59 -9.18 16.60 0.72
N ARG A 60 -9.59 17.86 0.57
CA ARG A 60 -9.85 18.46 -0.74
C ARG A 60 -8.57 19.13 -1.22
N PRO A 61 -7.99 18.75 -2.38
CA PRO A 61 -6.86 19.45 -2.95
C PRO A 61 -7.11 20.96 -3.09
N THR A 62 -6.08 21.76 -2.86
CA THR A 62 -6.14 23.21 -3.04
C THR A 62 -6.28 23.58 -4.51
N SER A 63 -5.65 22.78 -5.39
CA SER A 63 -5.83 22.83 -6.84
C SER A 63 -5.46 21.50 -7.49
N GLY A 64 -5.75 21.36 -8.78
CA GLY A 64 -5.65 20.09 -9.51
C GLY A 64 -6.95 19.29 -9.47
N ARG A 65 -6.93 18.10 -10.02
CA ARG A 65 -8.11 17.25 -10.15
C ARG A 65 -7.79 15.80 -9.76
N LEU A 66 -8.76 15.15 -9.12
CA LEU A 66 -8.73 13.73 -8.82
C LEU A 66 -9.87 13.05 -9.58
N TYR A 67 -9.58 11.92 -10.20
CA TYR A 67 -10.57 11.10 -10.89
C TYR A 67 -10.61 9.71 -10.28
N PHE A 68 -11.79 9.19 -10.08
CA PHE A 68 -12.03 7.81 -9.68
C PHE A 68 -12.94 7.12 -10.69
N ASN A 69 -12.53 5.95 -11.20
CA ASN A 69 -13.24 5.22 -12.26
C ASN A 69 -13.58 6.13 -13.48
N GLY A 70 -12.64 7.00 -13.88
CA GLY A 70 -12.78 7.91 -15.00
C GLY A 70 -13.72 9.11 -14.77
N ARG A 71 -14.25 9.30 -13.55
CA ARG A 71 -15.09 10.44 -13.17
C ARG A 71 -14.32 11.38 -12.25
N GLU A 72 -14.43 12.68 -12.50
CA GLU A 72 -13.85 13.68 -11.60
C GLU A 72 -14.54 13.61 -10.24
N VAL A 73 -13.74 13.60 -9.18
CA VAL A 73 -14.23 13.62 -7.80
C VAL A 73 -14.71 15.02 -7.47
N THR A 74 -16.02 15.15 -7.29
CA THR A 74 -16.67 16.37 -6.76
C THR A 74 -16.82 16.22 -5.25
N TYR A 75 -16.67 17.35 -4.50
CA TYR A 75 -16.64 17.29 -3.04
C TYR A 75 -18.03 17.56 -2.42
N ASP A 76 -19.09 17.28 -3.17
CA ASP A 76 -20.44 17.26 -2.63
C ASP A 76 -20.70 15.95 -1.83
N ARG A 77 -21.70 16.00 -0.95
CA ARG A 77 -21.99 14.88 -0.03
C ARG A 77 -22.22 13.54 -0.74
N ARG A 78 -22.88 13.55 -1.90
CA ARG A 78 -23.22 12.31 -2.64
C ARG A 78 -21.98 11.70 -3.27
N SER A 79 -21.16 12.52 -3.94
CA SER A 79 -19.91 12.10 -4.57
C SER A 79 -18.92 11.55 -3.54
N LEU A 80 -18.80 12.21 -2.38
CA LEU A 80 -17.92 11.73 -1.30
C LEU A 80 -18.41 10.42 -0.68
N LEU A 81 -19.73 10.22 -0.54
CA LEU A 81 -20.26 8.95 -0.05
C LEU A 81 -19.96 7.81 -1.03
N GLU A 82 -20.19 8.03 -2.33
CA GLU A 82 -19.85 7.07 -3.39
C GLU A 82 -18.35 6.76 -3.41
N LEU A 83 -17.49 7.78 -3.35
CA LEU A 83 -16.04 7.60 -3.31
C LEU A 83 -15.61 6.76 -2.10
N ARG A 84 -16.06 7.12 -0.89
CA ARG A 84 -15.65 6.45 0.37
C ARG A 84 -16.18 5.03 0.50
N SER A 85 -17.28 4.70 -0.18
CA SER A 85 -17.76 3.32 -0.25
C SER A 85 -16.88 2.43 -1.14
N LYS A 86 -16.08 3.02 -2.05
CA LYS A 86 -15.25 2.31 -3.03
C LYS A 86 -13.75 2.48 -2.83
N VAL A 87 -13.34 3.53 -2.12
CA VAL A 87 -11.95 3.79 -1.77
C VAL A 87 -11.82 3.74 -0.26
N GLY A 88 -11.37 2.61 0.27
CA GLY A 88 -11.14 2.42 1.70
C GLY A 88 -9.75 2.92 2.12
N ILE A 89 -9.62 3.41 3.36
CA ILE A 89 -8.33 3.77 3.94
C ILE A 89 -8.17 3.14 5.33
N VAL A 90 -7.03 2.49 5.55
CA VAL A 90 -6.61 1.95 6.85
C VAL A 90 -5.44 2.80 7.34
N PHE A 91 -5.64 3.50 8.45
CA PHE A 91 -4.63 4.39 9.02
C PHE A 91 -3.45 3.64 9.64
N GLN A 92 -2.31 4.30 9.71
CA GLN A 92 -1.10 3.78 10.36
C GLN A 92 -1.39 3.38 11.82
N ASP A 93 -2.01 4.29 12.58
CA ASP A 93 -2.44 4.04 13.96
C ASP A 93 -3.92 3.62 13.97
N PRO A 94 -4.23 2.35 14.34
CA PRO A 94 -5.60 1.88 14.40
C PRO A 94 -6.46 2.57 15.46
N ASP A 95 -5.86 3.19 16.50
CA ASP A 95 -6.60 3.93 17.51
C ASP A 95 -7.24 5.23 16.95
N ASN A 96 -6.77 5.70 15.81
CA ASN A 96 -7.41 6.80 15.07
C ASN A 96 -8.63 6.35 14.24
N GLN A 97 -8.85 5.04 14.11
CA GLN A 97 -9.93 4.47 13.31
C GLN A 97 -11.00 3.78 14.17
N LEU A 98 -10.57 3.04 15.21
CA LEU A 98 -11.46 2.17 16.01
C LEU A 98 -12.01 2.88 17.24
N PHE A 99 -13.35 2.89 17.39
CA PHE A 99 -14.01 3.62 18.48
C PHE A 99 -15.22 2.90 19.12
N SER A 100 -15.68 1.77 18.53
CA SER A 100 -16.90 1.10 18.98
C SER A 100 -16.72 0.22 20.22
N ALA A 101 -17.84 -0.14 20.85
CA ALA A 101 -17.85 -0.96 22.06
C ALA A 101 -17.57 -2.45 21.81
N SER A 102 -17.62 -2.93 20.58
CA SER A 102 -17.21 -4.29 20.17
C SER A 102 -16.71 -4.31 18.72
N VAL A 103 -15.89 -5.31 18.39
CA VAL A 103 -15.41 -5.56 17.03
C VAL A 103 -16.57 -5.72 16.05
N PHE A 104 -17.61 -6.46 16.43
CA PHE A 104 -18.80 -6.62 15.58
C PHE A 104 -19.47 -5.28 15.28
N GLN A 105 -19.62 -4.39 16.27
CA GLN A 105 -20.20 -3.07 16.08
C GLN A 105 -19.31 -2.17 15.24
N GLU A 106 -17.99 -2.26 15.43
CA GLU A 106 -17.02 -1.51 14.64
C GLU A 106 -17.17 -1.81 13.15
N ILE A 107 -17.08 -3.09 12.78
CA ILE A 107 -17.19 -3.53 11.39
C ILE A 107 -18.59 -3.22 10.83
N SER A 108 -19.65 -3.28 11.66
CA SER A 108 -21.02 -2.96 11.24
C SER A 108 -21.21 -1.50 10.89
N PHE A 109 -20.42 -0.59 11.46
CA PHE A 109 -20.64 0.86 11.35
C PHE A 109 -20.54 1.35 9.90
N GLY A 110 -19.49 0.95 9.18
CA GLY A 110 -19.27 1.38 7.79
C GLY A 110 -20.39 0.93 6.86
N ILE A 111 -20.72 -0.36 6.89
CA ILE A 111 -21.72 -0.93 5.98
C ILE A 111 -23.17 -0.45 6.28
N LEU A 112 -23.52 -0.22 7.55
CA LEU A 112 -24.82 0.35 7.91
C LEU A 112 -24.99 1.77 7.40
N ASN A 113 -23.92 2.56 7.37
CA ASN A 113 -23.92 3.93 6.82
C ASN A 113 -24.12 3.95 5.29
N LEU A 114 -23.91 2.84 4.60
CA LEU A 114 -24.25 2.69 3.18
C LEU A 114 -25.74 2.41 2.96
N GLY A 115 -26.53 2.28 4.02
CA GLY A 115 -27.97 2.13 3.95
C GLY A 115 -28.46 0.72 3.65
N VAL A 116 -27.63 -0.31 3.83
CA VAL A 116 -28.06 -1.71 3.74
C VAL A 116 -28.94 -2.09 4.95
N SER A 117 -29.76 -3.12 4.81
CA SER A 117 -30.59 -3.61 5.91
C SER A 117 -29.74 -4.20 7.04
N ALA A 118 -30.23 -4.15 8.28
CA ALA A 118 -29.53 -4.71 9.43
C ALA A 118 -29.23 -6.21 9.27
N ASP A 119 -30.14 -6.97 8.66
CA ASP A 119 -29.94 -8.40 8.41
C ASP A 119 -28.85 -8.66 7.34
N GLN A 120 -28.76 -7.80 6.33
CA GLN A 120 -27.69 -7.89 5.35
C GLN A 120 -26.35 -7.49 5.97
N ALA A 121 -26.29 -6.35 6.67
CA ALA A 121 -25.07 -5.91 7.36
C ALA A 121 -24.55 -6.99 8.30
N ARG A 122 -25.44 -7.67 9.06
CA ARG A 122 -25.05 -8.75 9.95
C ARG A 122 -24.36 -9.90 9.21
N ARG A 123 -24.90 -10.34 8.07
CA ARG A 123 -24.30 -11.42 7.26
C ARG A 123 -22.93 -11.03 6.73
N GLU A 124 -22.81 -9.85 6.13
CA GLU A 124 -21.55 -9.35 5.58
C GLU A 124 -20.47 -9.22 6.66
N VAL A 125 -20.84 -8.74 7.86
CA VAL A 125 -19.92 -8.61 9.00
C VAL A 125 -19.44 -9.98 9.48
N GLU A 126 -20.34 -10.97 9.62
CA GLU A 126 -19.94 -12.33 10.02
C GLU A 126 -18.99 -12.95 8.96
N GLU A 127 -19.27 -12.77 7.66
CA GLU A 127 -18.42 -13.26 6.58
C GLU A 127 -17.02 -12.64 6.64
N ILE A 128 -16.89 -11.32 6.90
CA ILE A 128 -15.60 -10.66 7.02
C ILE A 128 -14.85 -11.08 8.30
N ILE A 129 -15.55 -11.27 9.42
CA ILE A 129 -14.98 -11.78 10.67
C ILE A 129 -14.37 -13.16 10.45
N ASP A 130 -15.05 -14.05 9.76
CA ASP A 130 -14.57 -15.39 9.43
C ASP A 130 -13.43 -15.36 8.40
N TYR A 131 -13.55 -14.50 7.34
CA TYR A 131 -12.52 -14.33 6.32
C TYR A 131 -11.18 -13.88 6.91
N LEU A 132 -11.20 -13.00 7.92
CA LEU A 132 -10.00 -12.49 8.58
C LEU A 132 -9.61 -13.27 9.84
N GLU A 133 -10.32 -14.36 10.17
CA GLU A 133 -10.03 -15.23 11.30
C GLU A 133 -10.06 -14.50 12.66
N ILE A 134 -10.94 -13.48 12.82
CA ILE A 134 -11.06 -12.65 14.03
C ILE A 134 -12.26 -13.00 14.92
N THR A 135 -12.93 -14.12 14.66
CA THR A 135 -14.05 -14.66 15.46
C THR A 135 -13.75 -14.69 16.97
N PRO A 136 -12.53 -15.05 17.47
CA PRO A 136 -12.24 -15.04 18.91
C PRO A 136 -12.30 -13.68 19.59
N VAL A 137 -12.28 -12.59 18.83
CA VAL A 137 -12.32 -11.22 19.38
C VAL A 137 -13.59 -10.45 19.00
N ARG A 138 -14.55 -11.10 18.33
CA ARG A 138 -15.77 -10.53 17.79
C ARG A 138 -16.54 -9.61 18.77
N ASP A 139 -16.68 -10.06 20.02
CA ASP A 139 -17.46 -9.36 21.04
C ASP A 139 -16.58 -8.52 22.00
N LYS A 140 -15.26 -8.47 21.75
CA LYS A 140 -14.34 -7.67 22.56
C LYS A 140 -14.42 -6.19 22.17
N PRO A 141 -14.27 -5.29 23.15
CA PRO A 141 -14.14 -3.87 22.84
C PRO A 141 -12.79 -3.59 22.17
N SER A 142 -12.78 -2.60 21.26
CA SER A 142 -11.60 -2.25 20.44
C SER A 142 -10.36 -1.90 21.29
N HIS A 143 -10.54 -1.27 22.43
CA HIS A 143 -9.44 -0.92 23.35
C HIS A 143 -8.78 -2.12 24.06
N ALA A 144 -9.45 -3.28 24.10
CA ALA A 144 -8.92 -4.50 24.72
C ALA A 144 -8.16 -5.41 23.72
N LEU A 145 -7.99 -4.98 22.48
CA LEU A 145 -7.30 -5.71 21.42
C LEU A 145 -5.79 -5.44 21.46
N SER A 146 -5.00 -6.46 21.07
CA SER A 146 -3.57 -6.24 20.75
C SER A 146 -3.41 -5.40 19.49
N GLY A 147 -2.23 -4.78 19.28
CA GLY A 147 -1.96 -3.96 18.11
C GLY A 147 -2.21 -4.71 16.78
N GLY A 148 -1.81 -5.97 16.68
CA GLY A 148 -2.10 -6.81 15.52
C GLY A 148 -3.59 -7.08 15.31
N GLN A 149 -4.33 -7.36 16.40
CA GLN A 149 -5.78 -7.52 16.33
C GLN A 149 -6.49 -6.23 15.92
N LYS A 150 -6.07 -5.09 16.47
CA LYS A 150 -6.59 -3.78 16.05
C LYS A 150 -6.39 -3.57 14.55
N LYS A 151 -5.21 -3.91 14.02
CA LYS A 151 -4.93 -3.78 12.58
C LYS A 151 -5.82 -4.69 11.74
N GLN A 152 -6.07 -5.94 12.16
CA GLN A 152 -7.01 -6.83 11.48
C GLN A 152 -8.43 -6.24 11.45
N VAL A 153 -8.89 -5.72 12.60
CA VAL A 153 -10.21 -5.11 12.71
C VAL A 153 -10.31 -3.85 11.85
N SER A 154 -9.27 -3.00 11.81
CA SER A 154 -9.24 -1.82 10.94
C SER A 154 -9.32 -2.18 9.45
N ILE A 155 -8.74 -3.31 9.05
CA ILE A 155 -8.86 -3.81 7.68
C ILE A 155 -10.29 -4.36 7.45
N ALA A 156 -10.85 -5.11 8.43
CA ALA A 156 -12.21 -5.66 8.37
C ALA A 156 -13.28 -4.57 8.19
N ASP A 157 -13.14 -3.46 8.95
CA ASP A 157 -14.00 -2.28 8.91
C ASP A 157 -14.12 -1.67 7.51
N ILE A 158 -13.05 -1.75 6.73
CA ILE A 158 -13.03 -1.27 5.35
C ILE A 158 -13.52 -2.35 4.38
N LEU A 159 -13.11 -3.60 4.54
CA LEU A 159 -13.42 -4.68 3.61
C LEU A 159 -14.91 -5.01 3.54
N VAL A 160 -15.64 -4.86 4.64
CA VAL A 160 -17.11 -5.09 4.69
C VAL A 160 -17.89 -4.22 3.73
N MET A 161 -17.32 -3.09 3.28
CA MET A 161 -17.92 -2.19 2.30
C MET A 161 -17.64 -2.58 0.84
N HIS A 162 -16.90 -3.68 0.59
CA HIS A 162 -16.48 -4.14 -0.73
C HIS A 162 -15.80 -3.05 -1.59
N PRO A 163 -14.67 -2.50 -1.14
CA PRO A 163 -13.98 -1.44 -1.85
C PRO A 163 -13.34 -1.95 -3.15
N ASP A 164 -13.27 -1.08 -4.16
CA ASP A 164 -12.53 -1.35 -5.41
C ASP A 164 -11.02 -1.04 -5.24
N LEU A 165 -10.70 -0.10 -4.32
CA LEU A 165 -9.34 0.33 -3.96
C LEU A 165 -9.22 0.39 -2.45
N ILE A 166 -8.19 -0.24 -1.90
CA ILE A 166 -7.83 -0.12 -0.48
C ILE A 166 -6.48 0.58 -0.34
N ILE A 167 -6.45 1.58 0.52
CA ILE A 167 -5.25 2.33 0.89
C ILE A 167 -4.81 1.85 2.27
N LEU A 168 -3.56 1.41 2.39
CA LEU A 168 -2.97 0.93 3.62
C LEU A 168 -1.80 1.85 3.99
N ASP A 169 -1.97 2.71 5.00
CA ASP A 169 -0.88 3.59 5.45
C ASP A 169 -0.05 2.85 6.50
N GLU A 170 1.16 2.44 6.11
CA GLU A 170 2.13 1.70 6.93
C GLU A 170 1.50 0.55 7.76
N PRO A 171 0.81 -0.42 7.13
CA PRO A 171 -0.04 -1.37 7.84
C PRO A 171 0.73 -2.31 8.79
N ALA A 172 2.04 -2.48 8.59
CA ALA A 172 2.91 -3.31 9.42
C ALA A 172 3.75 -2.52 10.43
N ALA A 173 3.59 -1.19 10.50
CA ALA A 173 4.35 -0.36 11.44
C ALA A 173 4.08 -0.79 12.89
N ALA A 174 5.15 -0.84 13.69
CA ALA A 174 5.12 -1.20 15.11
C ALA A 174 4.53 -2.60 15.44
N LEU A 175 4.40 -3.49 14.45
CA LEU A 175 3.99 -4.88 14.66
C LEU A 175 5.21 -5.79 14.84
N ASP A 176 5.03 -6.83 15.66
CA ASP A 176 6.01 -7.91 15.74
C ASP A 176 6.05 -8.75 14.44
N PRO A 177 7.06 -9.61 14.25
CA PRO A 177 7.21 -10.40 13.02
C PRO A 177 6.00 -11.29 12.70
N LYS A 178 5.33 -11.85 13.72
CA LYS A 178 4.16 -12.70 13.54
C LYS A 178 2.97 -11.92 12.98
N HIS A 179 2.68 -10.77 13.56
CA HIS A 179 1.58 -9.90 13.11
C HIS A 179 1.91 -9.22 11.78
N THR A 180 3.18 -8.88 11.53
CA THR A 180 3.62 -8.43 10.21
C THR A 180 3.36 -9.48 9.12
N ALA A 181 3.73 -10.74 9.36
CA ALA A 181 3.46 -11.84 8.42
C ALA A 181 1.95 -12.04 8.18
N MET A 182 1.14 -11.90 9.24
CA MET A 182 -0.31 -11.95 9.14
C MET A 182 -0.87 -10.84 8.24
N VAL A 183 -0.43 -9.58 8.44
CA VAL A 183 -0.86 -8.45 7.60
C VAL A 183 -0.46 -8.67 6.14
N ARG A 184 0.77 -9.13 5.88
CA ARG A 184 1.21 -9.48 4.51
C ARG A 184 0.30 -10.52 3.87
N LYS A 185 -0.05 -11.60 4.61
CA LYS A 185 -0.97 -12.63 4.12
C LYS A 185 -2.36 -12.07 3.79
N ILE A 186 -2.88 -11.13 4.59
CA ILE A 186 -4.14 -10.45 4.29
C ILE A 186 -4.00 -9.64 3.00
N VAL A 187 -2.95 -8.83 2.86
CA VAL A 187 -2.69 -8.03 1.66
C VAL A 187 -2.58 -8.91 0.41
N ASP A 188 -1.91 -10.05 0.50
CA ASP A 188 -1.80 -11.01 -0.62
C ASP A 188 -3.17 -11.58 -1.01
N ARG A 189 -4.04 -11.87 -0.03
CA ARG A 189 -5.43 -12.31 -0.31
C ARG A 189 -6.24 -11.22 -1.01
N LEU A 190 -6.17 -9.95 -0.54
CA LEU A 190 -6.88 -8.83 -1.15
C LEU A 190 -6.53 -8.66 -2.62
N THR A 191 -5.24 -8.76 -2.93
CA THR A 191 -4.77 -8.65 -4.32
C THR A 191 -5.16 -9.85 -5.17
N ALA A 192 -5.18 -11.06 -4.60
CA ALA A 192 -5.67 -12.27 -5.27
C ALA A 192 -7.18 -12.19 -5.59
N ASP A 193 -7.96 -11.50 -4.73
CA ASP A 193 -9.38 -11.22 -4.95
C ASP A 193 -9.62 -10.06 -5.94
N GLY A 194 -8.55 -9.49 -6.53
CA GLY A 194 -8.62 -8.46 -7.56
C GLY A 194 -8.82 -7.03 -7.02
N ILE A 195 -8.70 -6.81 -5.72
CA ILE A 195 -8.77 -5.49 -5.11
C ILE A 195 -7.46 -4.74 -5.44
N THR A 196 -7.59 -3.49 -5.90
CA THR A 196 -6.43 -2.60 -6.08
C THR A 196 -5.88 -2.21 -4.72
N VAL A 197 -4.58 -2.36 -4.49
CA VAL A 197 -3.96 -2.03 -3.21
C VAL A 197 -2.90 -0.96 -3.38
N LEU A 198 -3.08 0.14 -2.66
CA LEU A 198 -2.12 1.23 -2.55
C LEU A 198 -1.56 1.22 -1.12
N MET A 199 -0.27 0.93 -0.96
CA MET A 199 0.32 0.72 0.37
C MET A 199 1.57 1.56 0.57
N SER A 200 1.62 2.36 1.64
CA SER A 200 2.89 2.94 2.08
C SER A 200 3.68 1.93 2.90
N THR A 201 4.99 1.93 2.72
CA THR A 201 5.91 1.13 3.52
C THR A 201 7.31 1.73 3.50
N HIS A 202 8.06 1.53 4.59
CA HIS A 202 9.49 1.82 4.66
C HIS A 202 10.36 0.59 4.37
N ASP A 203 9.76 -0.60 4.27
CA ASP A 203 10.47 -1.84 3.95
C ASP A 203 10.68 -1.97 2.43
N VAL A 204 11.87 -1.53 1.98
CA VAL A 204 12.27 -1.59 0.55
C VAL A 204 12.30 -3.01 0.00
N ASN A 205 12.65 -4.01 0.83
CA ASN A 205 12.70 -5.40 0.40
C ASN A 205 11.28 -5.94 0.17
N TYR A 206 10.34 -5.62 1.07
CA TYR A 206 8.95 -6.01 0.89
C TYR A 206 8.29 -5.29 -0.29
N ALA A 207 8.50 -3.98 -0.42
CA ALA A 207 8.00 -3.23 -1.59
C ALA A 207 8.53 -3.83 -2.90
N TYR A 208 9.82 -4.18 -2.95
CA TYR A 208 10.45 -4.78 -4.11
C TYR A 208 9.87 -6.16 -4.45
N GLU A 209 9.61 -7.01 -3.45
CA GLU A 209 9.05 -8.34 -3.63
C GLU A 209 7.58 -8.31 -4.06
N TRP A 210 6.79 -7.44 -3.41
CA TRP A 210 5.33 -7.48 -3.47
C TRP A 210 4.73 -6.63 -4.59
N ALA A 211 5.26 -5.41 -4.82
CA ALA A 211 4.60 -4.42 -5.68
C ALA A 211 4.74 -4.73 -7.17
N ASP A 212 3.72 -4.37 -7.96
CA ASP A 212 3.79 -4.30 -9.42
C ASP A 212 4.38 -2.95 -9.84
N GLU A 213 4.00 -1.86 -9.11
CA GLU A 213 4.44 -0.49 -9.34
C GLU A 213 4.93 0.16 -8.05
N VAL A 214 5.93 1.03 -8.14
CA VAL A 214 6.46 1.83 -7.04
C VAL A 214 6.32 3.31 -7.37
N LEU A 215 5.75 4.06 -6.44
CA LEU A 215 5.67 5.52 -6.46
C LEU A 215 6.66 6.08 -5.44
N LEU A 216 7.68 6.81 -5.90
CA LEU A 216 8.69 7.42 -5.04
C LEU A 216 8.37 8.89 -4.80
N PHE A 217 8.00 9.23 -3.56
CA PHE A 217 7.60 10.56 -3.12
C PHE A 217 8.74 11.31 -2.44
N HIS A 218 8.85 12.61 -2.73
CA HIS A 218 9.75 13.53 -2.05
C HIS A 218 9.20 14.95 -2.07
N GLN A 219 9.11 15.62 -0.92
CA GLN A 219 8.66 17.02 -0.79
C GLN A 219 7.35 17.31 -1.56
N GLY A 220 6.36 16.45 -1.40
CA GLY A 220 5.05 16.58 -2.04
C GLY A 220 5.02 16.28 -3.54
N ARG A 221 6.10 15.77 -4.12
CA ARG A 221 6.23 15.46 -5.56
C ARG A 221 6.47 13.97 -5.78
N LEU A 222 6.08 13.50 -6.95
CA LEU A 222 6.44 12.18 -7.46
C LEU A 222 7.79 12.30 -8.17
N LEU A 223 8.86 11.71 -7.60
CA LEU A 223 10.19 11.72 -8.21
C LEU A 223 10.38 10.62 -9.24
N SER A 224 9.78 9.46 -9.01
CA SER A 224 9.86 8.31 -9.90
C SER A 224 8.61 7.46 -9.78
N HIS A 225 8.23 6.84 -10.88
CA HIS A 225 7.11 5.90 -11.00
C HIS A 225 7.49 4.80 -11.99
N GLY A 226 7.23 3.55 -11.66
CA GLY A 226 7.49 2.42 -12.54
C GLY A 226 7.63 1.11 -11.79
N THR A 227 8.10 0.08 -12.51
CA THR A 227 8.34 -1.22 -11.89
C THR A 227 9.37 -1.12 -10.76
N PRO A 228 9.31 -1.99 -9.75
CA PRO A 228 10.27 -1.96 -8.65
C PRO A 228 11.72 -2.01 -9.11
N GLU A 229 12.03 -2.81 -10.14
CA GLU A 229 13.39 -2.89 -10.70
C GLU A 229 13.84 -1.53 -11.28
N ALA A 230 12.95 -0.85 -12.02
CA ALA A 230 13.25 0.43 -12.65
C ALA A 230 13.46 1.53 -11.60
N VAL A 231 12.64 1.57 -10.55
CA VAL A 231 12.71 2.60 -9.50
C VAL A 231 13.90 2.35 -8.59
N PHE A 232 14.10 1.11 -8.10
CA PHE A 232 15.15 0.80 -7.11
C PHE A 232 16.58 0.73 -7.74
N ARG A 233 16.74 0.81 -9.04
CA ARG A 233 18.04 1.01 -9.70
C ARG A 233 18.45 2.48 -9.82
N GLN A 234 17.57 3.43 -9.52
CA GLN A 234 17.86 4.86 -9.55
C GLN A 234 18.54 5.30 -8.23
N THR A 235 19.76 4.83 -8.00
CA THR A 235 20.48 4.98 -6.72
C THR A 235 20.58 6.42 -6.21
N ASP A 236 20.69 7.40 -7.11
CA ASP A 236 20.75 8.83 -6.73
C ASP A 236 19.42 9.33 -6.19
N LEU A 237 18.30 8.90 -6.77
CA LEU A 237 16.96 9.21 -6.24
C LEU A 237 16.71 8.51 -4.90
N LEU A 238 17.16 7.26 -4.75
CA LEU A 238 17.06 6.56 -3.47
C LEU A 238 17.82 7.30 -2.35
N ARG A 239 19.03 7.78 -2.62
CA ARG A 239 19.81 8.61 -1.67
C ARG A 239 19.08 9.90 -1.30
N THR A 240 18.50 10.59 -2.29
CA THR A 240 17.71 11.81 -2.06
C THR A 240 16.51 11.57 -1.14
N THR A 241 15.92 10.37 -1.21
CA THR A 241 14.75 9.99 -0.42
C THR A 241 15.11 9.24 0.87
N ASN A 242 16.39 9.12 1.22
CA ASN A 242 16.90 8.33 2.35
C ASN A 242 16.47 6.85 2.29
N LEU A 243 16.40 6.28 1.09
CA LEU A 243 16.14 4.87 0.86
C LEU A 243 17.38 4.15 0.36
N GLU A 244 17.45 2.85 0.62
CA GLU A 244 18.48 1.96 0.09
C GLU A 244 17.94 1.07 -1.03
N GLN A 245 18.84 0.56 -1.86
CA GLN A 245 18.48 -0.47 -2.83
C GLN A 245 18.13 -1.78 -2.09
N PRO A 246 17.06 -2.50 -2.50
CA PRO A 246 16.73 -3.81 -1.93
C PRO A 246 17.93 -4.77 -1.96
N GLY A 247 18.15 -5.48 -0.84
CA GLY A 247 19.33 -6.34 -0.67
C GLY A 247 19.47 -7.41 -1.77
N VAL A 248 18.36 -7.99 -2.19
CA VAL A 248 18.30 -9.00 -3.28
C VAL A 248 18.77 -8.40 -4.60
N LEU A 249 18.25 -7.23 -4.96
CA LEU A 249 18.60 -6.54 -6.21
C LEU A 249 20.08 -6.12 -6.19
N ARG A 250 20.53 -5.53 -5.09
CA ARG A 250 21.93 -5.09 -4.92
C ARG A 250 22.91 -6.28 -5.05
N LEU A 251 22.60 -7.41 -4.41
CA LEU A 251 23.45 -8.59 -4.48
C LEU A 251 23.47 -9.18 -5.89
N PHE A 252 22.31 -9.29 -6.53
CA PHE A 252 22.20 -9.78 -7.90
C PHE A 252 22.99 -8.91 -8.89
N ASP A 253 22.82 -7.59 -8.84
CA ASP A 253 23.53 -6.64 -9.70
C ASP A 253 25.07 -6.70 -9.48
N ASN A 254 25.54 -6.85 -8.22
CA ASN A 254 26.94 -7.02 -7.92
C ASN A 254 27.52 -8.33 -8.46
N LEU A 255 26.79 -9.44 -8.34
CA LEU A 255 27.23 -10.74 -8.88
C LEU A 255 27.34 -10.72 -10.41
N GLN A 256 26.44 -10.02 -11.09
CA GLN A 256 26.56 -9.82 -12.54
C GLN A 256 27.73 -8.91 -12.91
N LYS A 257 27.96 -7.84 -12.14
CA LYS A 257 29.09 -6.92 -12.37
C LYS A 257 30.45 -7.61 -12.20
N GLU A 258 30.56 -8.51 -11.23
CA GLU A 258 31.76 -9.33 -11.01
C GLU A 258 31.85 -10.57 -11.91
N GLU A 259 30.99 -10.67 -12.93
CA GLU A 259 30.92 -11.79 -13.88
C GLU A 259 30.71 -13.18 -13.23
N LEU A 260 30.22 -13.20 -11.97
CA LEU A 260 29.89 -14.44 -11.25
C LEU A 260 28.55 -15.03 -11.72
N LEU A 261 27.64 -14.20 -12.22
CA LEU A 261 26.38 -14.58 -12.84
C LEU A 261 26.34 -14.11 -14.30
N PRO A 262 25.75 -14.88 -15.23
CA PRO A 262 25.57 -14.44 -16.60
C PRO A 262 24.58 -13.26 -16.70
N HIS A 263 24.78 -12.42 -17.71
CA HIS A 263 23.81 -11.39 -18.06
C HIS A 263 22.56 -12.00 -18.69
N GLY A 264 21.42 -11.28 -18.59
CA GLY A 264 20.16 -11.70 -19.22
C GLY A 264 19.33 -12.71 -18.42
N LEU A 265 19.72 -13.00 -17.17
CA LEU A 265 18.88 -13.78 -16.27
C LEU A 265 17.68 -12.95 -15.78
N GLU A 266 16.60 -13.64 -15.45
CA GLU A 266 15.46 -13.05 -14.77
C GLU A 266 15.89 -12.47 -13.42
N ILE A 267 15.48 -11.25 -13.14
CA ILE A 267 15.88 -10.53 -11.93
C ILE A 267 15.07 -11.09 -10.74
N PRO A 268 15.75 -11.62 -9.70
CA PRO A 268 15.05 -12.21 -8.57
C PRO A 268 14.36 -11.14 -7.73
N ARG A 269 13.12 -11.40 -7.32
CA ARG A 269 12.30 -10.50 -6.50
C ARG A 269 12.46 -10.75 -5.00
N ASN A 270 12.95 -11.94 -4.60
CA ASN A 270 13.16 -12.33 -3.20
C ASN A 270 14.38 -13.26 -3.05
N LEU A 271 14.73 -13.53 -1.79
CA LEU A 271 15.90 -14.37 -1.47
C LEU A 271 15.79 -15.80 -2.01
N GLN A 272 14.58 -16.40 -2.04
CA GLN A 272 14.39 -17.77 -2.54
C GLN A 272 14.65 -17.85 -4.04
N GLN A 273 14.18 -16.84 -4.81
CA GLN A 273 14.47 -16.75 -6.24
C GLN A 273 15.96 -16.52 -6.50
N LEU A 274 16.60 -15.64 -5.69
CA LEU A 274 18.04 -15.40 -5.80
C LEU A 274 18.84 -16.67 -5.48
N GLU A 275 18.50 -17.40 -4.41
CA GLU A 275 19.16 -18.65 -4.06
C GLU A 275 19.05 -19.67 -5.19
N ARG A 276 17.87 -19.87 -5.76
CA ARG A 276 17.67 -20.75 -6.92
C ARG A 276 18.51 -20.30 -8.12
N CYS A 277 18.49 -18.99 -8.43
CA CYS A 277 19.30 -18.41 -9.50
C CYS A 277 20.81 -18.71 -9.30
N LEU A 278 21.30 -18.58 -8.05
CA LEU A 278 22.68 -18.89 -7.71
C LEU A 278 23.02 -20.37 -7.88
N LEU A 279 22.18 -21.28 -7.38
CA LEU A 279 22.39 -22.72 -7.51
C LEU A 279 22.44 -23.19 -8.97
N ASP A 280 21.59 -22.60 -9.81
CA ASP A 280 21.47 -22.98 -11.22
C ASP A 280 22.60 -22.40 -12.10
N ASN A 281 23.19 -21.26 -11.72
CA ASN A 281 24.06 -20.48 -12.61
C ASN A 281 25.47 -20.19 -12.07
N LEU A 282 25.78 -20.44 -10.79
CA LEU A 282 27.15 -20.24 -10.28
C LEU A 282 28.11 -21.20 -10.99
N LYS A 283 29.05 -20.62 -11.72
CA LYS A 283 30.14 -21.41 -12.34
C LYS A 283 30.97 -22.08 -11.24
N PRO A 284 31.25 -23.37 -11.32
CA PRO A 284 32.20 -24.01 -10.40
C PRO A 284 33.52 -23.27 -10.49
N ARG A 285 34.10 -22.87 -9.34
CA ARG A 285 35.45 -22.30 -9.30
C ARG A 285 36.44 -23.27 -9.95
N THR A 286 37.09 -22.85 -11.00
CA THR A 286 38.25 -23.58 -11.53
C THR A 286 39.33 -23.65 -10.44
N PRO A 287 39.87 -24.82 -10.09
CA PRO A 287 40.94 -24.93 -9.12
C PRO A 287 42.14 -24.11 -9.61
N GLY A 288 42.49 -23.01 -8.90
CA GLY A 288 43.65 -22.18 -9.21
C GLY A 288 43.42 -20.66 -9.23
N SER A 289 42.24 -20.16 -9.00
CA SER A 289 41.99 -18.71 -8.82
C SER A 289 42.42 -18.26 -7.41
N PRO A 290 43.16 -17.15 -7.25
CA PRO A 290 43.52 -16.64 -5.94
C PRO A 290 42.26 -16.20 -5.18
N ALA A 291 42.28 -16.45 -3.86
CA ALA A 291 41.23 -15.96 -2.95
C ALA A 291 41.34 -14.42 -2.90
N LEU A 292 40.18 -13.76 -3.10
CA LEU A 292 39.99 -12.32 -2.87
C LEU A 292 40.13 -12.00 -1.39
#